data_04079e1972169a895a798dd171af8ba0
#
_entry.id   04079e1972169a895a798dd171af8ba0
#
_cell.length_a   1.000
_cell.length_b   1.000
_cell.length_c   1.000
_cell.angle_alpha   90.00
_cell.angle_beta   90.00
_cell.angle_gamma   90.00
#
_symmetry.space_group_name_H-M   'P 1'
#
loop_
_entity.id
_entity.type
_entity.pdbx_description
1 polymer ?
#
loop_
_entity_poly.entity_id
_entity_poly.type
_entity_poly.pdbx_seq_one_letter_code
_entity_poly.pdbx_strand_id
1 'polypeptide(L)'
;GAYVLTIIRNRSRGVLTPEDHEEIASDVFFALWNGAARIERGQLRPWLGAVARNRTAEAMRKQNVYLPLEDDTLITLDRLWEQMMEKERCAAIAQAMRALPDEDREIFYRFYDLSQTAAQIAEDLHLNASTVRSRLMRGRRTLREALEKGGLFCENDVG
;
A
#
# COMPACT_ATOMS: atom_id res chain seq x y z
N GLY A 1 -11.35 -8.78 -9.98
CA GLY A 1 -12.21 -8.83 -8.79
C GLY A 1 -11.47 -9.19 -7.52
N ALA A 2 -10.91 -10.40 -7.43
CA ALA A 2 -10.33 -10.93 -6.19
C ALA A 2 -9.27 -10.01 -5.55
N TYR A 3 -8.37 -9.44 -6.31
CA TYR A 3 -7.32 -8.54 -5.82
C TYR A 3 -7.91 -7.30 -5.09
N VAL A 4 -8.87 -6.63 -5.71
CA VAL A 4 -9.53 -5.45 -5.13
C VAL A 4 -10.26 -5.81 -3.83
N LEU A 5 -11.03 -6.89 -3.83
CA LEU A 5 -11.73 -7.36 -2.63
C LEU A 5 -10.78 -7.76 -1.50
N THR A 6 -9.63 -8.36 -1.83
CA THR A 6 -8.60 -8.69 -0.83
C THR A 6 -8.08 -7.43 -0.13
N ILE A 7 -7.78 -6.38 -0.89
CA ILE A 7 -7.32 -5.10 -0.32
C ILE A 7 -8.41 -4.49 0.58
N ILE A 8 -9.66 -4.46 0.10
CA ILE A 8 -10.78 -3.88 0.86
C ILE A 8 -10.96 -4.63 2.19
N ARG A 9 -11.01 -5.95 2.15
CA ARG A 9 -11.18 -6.80 3.36
C ARG A 9 -10.04 -6.61 4.36
N ASN A 10 -8.80 -6.66 3.88
CA ASN A 10 -7.63 -6.52 4.74
C ASN A 10 -7.55 -5.12 5.37
N ARG A 11 -7.88 -4.07 4.61
CA ARG A 11 -7.85 -2.69 5.10
C ARG A 11 -9.01 -2.38 6.04
N SER A 12 -10.20 -2.90 5.78
CA SER A 12 -11.39 -2.68 6.63
C SER A 12 -11.32 -3.39 7.99
N ARG A 13 -10.46 -4.41 8.12
CA ARG A 13 -10.23 -5.16 9.37
C ARG A 13 -11.54 -5.64 10.04
N GLY A 14 -12.52 -6.01 9.23
CA GLY A 14 -13.81 -6.49 9.72
C GLY A 14 -14.78 -5.40 10.22
N VAL A 15 -14.43 -4.12 10.03
CA VAL A 15 -15.30 -2.98 10.41
C VAL A 15 -16.43 -2.78 9.41
N LEU A 16 -16.14 -2.98 8.12
CA LEU A 16 -17.11 -2.82 7.04
C LEU A 16 -17.84 -4.15 6.79
N THR A 17 -19.11 -4.04 6.40
CA THR A 17 -19.93 -5.21 6.04
C THR A 17 -19.55 -5.78 4.68
N PRO A 18 -19.94 -7.03 4.36
CA PRO A 18 -19.77 -7.57 3.01
C PRO A 18 -20.42 -6.71 1.91
N GLU A 19 -21.57 -6.11 2.20
CA GLU A 19 -22.28 -5.20 1.31
C GLU A 19 -21.46 -3.93 1.04
N ASP A 20 -20.85 -3.34 2.07
CA ASP A 20 -19.91 -2.21 1.92
C ASP A 20 -18.72 -2.59 1.02
N HIS A 21 -18.21 -3.82 1.17
CA HIS A 21 -17.09 -4.29 0.33
C HIS A 21 -17.48 -4.37 -1.15
N GLU A 22 -18.70 -4.83 -1.45
CA GLU A 22 -19.20 -4.92 -2.82
C GLU A 22 -19.44 -3.52 -3.42
N GLU A 23 -19.99 -2.59 -2.63
CA GLU A 23 -20.18 -1.21 -3.04
C GLU A 23 -18.83 -0.54 -3.37
N ILE A 24 -17.84 -0.66 -2.47
CA ILE A 24 -16.50 -0.11 -2.69
C ILE A 24 -15.86 -0.74 -3.93
N ALA A 25 -15.99 -2.05 -4.11
CA ALA A 25 -15.44 -2.72 -5.29
C ALA A 25 -16.09 -2.21 -6.58
N SER A 26 -17.41 -1.99 -6.57
CA SER A 26 -18.15 -1.40 -7.69
C SER A 26 -17.65 0.02 -8.01
N ASP A 27 -17.43 0.84 -7.01
CA ASP A 27 -16.86 2.18 -7.14
C ASP A 27 -15.46 2.16 -7.76
N VAL A 28 -14.61 1.20 -7.35
CA VAL A 28 -13.26 1.03 -7.92
C VAL A 28 -13.35 0.68 -9.41
N PHE A 29 -14.25 -0.24 -9.80
CA PHE A 29 -14.41 -0.61 -11.21
C PHE A 29 -15.08 0.49 -12.03
N PHE A 30 -15.97 1.28 -11.44
CA PHE A 30 -16.53 2.45 -12.10
C PHE A 30 -15.45 3.53 -12.34
N ALA A 31 -14.60 3.76 -11.35
CA ALA A 31 -13.44 4.65 -11.51
C ALA A 31 -12.48 4.16 -12.60
N LEU A 32 -12.25 2.84 -12.68
CA LEU A 32 -11.47 2.24 -13.76
C LEU A 32 -12.10 2.49 -15.13
N TRP A 33 -13.39 2.28 -15.26
CA TRP A 33 -14.12 2.51 -16.51
C TRP A 33 -13.94 3.95 -17.02
N ASN A 34 -14.09 4.92 -16.11
CA ASN A 34 -13.95 6.33 -16.45
C ASN A 34 -12.50 6.79 -16.66
N GLY A 35 -11.53 6.10 -16.06
CA GLY A 35 -10.11 6.47 -16.06
C GLY A 35 -9.22 5.61 -16.94
N ALA A 36 -9.75 4.53 -17.55
CA ALA A 36 -8.95 3.52 -18.24
C ALA A 36 -7.99 4.08 -19.30
N ALA A 37 -8.43 5.09 -20.04
CA ALA A 37 -7.62 5.72 -21.10
C ALA A 37 -6.38 6.47 -20.57
N ARG A 38 -6.35 6.81 -19.28
CA ARG A 38 -5.25 7.54 -18.64
C ARG A 38 -4.26 6.63 -17.92
N ILE A 39 -4.59 5.33 -17.81
CA ILE A 39 -3.76 4.36 -17.11
C ILE A 39 -2.74 3.79 -18.08
N GLU A 40 -1.46 3.99 -17.82
CA GLU A 40 -0.38 3.45 -18.64
C GLU A 40 -0.31 1.91 -18.53
N ARG A 41 0.22 1.29 -19.58
CA ARG A 41 0.44 -0.17 -19.59
C ARG A 41 1.33 -0.58 -18.41
N GLY A 42 0.90 -1.57 -17.64
CA GLY A 42 1.62 -2.09 -16.47
C GLY A 42 1.27 -1.35 -15.16
N GLN A 43 0.56 -0.21 -15.19
CA GLN A 43 0.16 0.55 -14.01
C GLN A 43 -1.24 0.20 -13.48
N LEU A 44 -1.95 -0.68 -14.16
CA LEU A 44 -3.33 -1.03 -13.81
C LEU A 44 -3.45 -1.58 -12.38
N ARG A 45 -2.59 -2.51 -12.00
CA ARG A 45 -2.65 -3.16 -10.68
C ARG A 45 -2.28 -2.22 -9.54
N PRO A 46 -1.16 -1.44 -9.59
CA PRO A 46 -0.88 -0.39 -8.62
C PRO A 46 -2.00 0.64 -8.52
N TRP A 47 -2.55 1.07 -9.64
CA TRP A 47 -3.66 2.03 -9.68
C TRP A 47 -4.91 1.47 -8.99
N LEU A 48 -5.34 0.25 -9.33
CA LEU A 48 -6.47 -0.41 -8.66
C LEU A 48 -6.27 -0.53 -7.16
N GLY A 49 -5.05 -0.88 -6.73
CA GLY A 49 -4.69 -0.96 -5.33
C GLY A 49 -4.80 0.38 -4.61
N ALA A 50 -4.31 1.46 -5.21
CA ALA A 50 -4.40 2.81 -4.66
C ALA A 50 -5.87 3.27 -4.54
N VAL A 51 -6.67 3.10 -5.60
CA VAL A 51 -8.09 3.48 -5.58
C VAL A 51 -8.87 2.66 -4.54
N ALA A 52 -8.64 1.35 -4.46
CA ALA A 52 -9.29 0.49 -3.47
C ALA A 52 -8.95 0.94 -2.04
N ARG A 53 -7.69 1.22 -1.75
CA ARG A 53 -7.25 1.73 -0.43
C ARG A 53 -7.93 3.06 -0.08
N ASN A 54 -7.95 4.00 -1.02
CA ASN A 54 -8.53 5.32 -0.81
C ASN A 54 -10.04 5.23 -0.58
N ARG A 55 -10.78 4.46 -1.38
CA ARG A 55 -12.22 4.26 -1.22
C ARG A 55 -12.56 3.57 0.09
N THR A 56 -11.79 2.57 0.48
CA THR A 56 -11.98 1.90 1.77
C THR A 56 -11.75 2.86 2.94
N ALA A 57 -10.68 3.66 2.90
CA ALA A 57 -10.40 4.65 3.93
C ALA A 57 -11.51 5.73 4.01
N GLU A 58 -12.05 6.15 2.89
CA GLU A 58 -13.18 7.10 2.83
C GLU A 58 -14.45 6.50 3.46
N ALA A 59 -14.79 5.24 3.13
CA ALA A 59 -15.92 4.54 3.70
C ALA A 59 -15.79 4.38 5.22
N MET A 60 -14.59 4.02 5.69
CA MET A 60 -14.32 3.90 7.12
C MET A 60 -14.43 5.24 7.86
N ARG A 61 -13.96 6.33 7.26
CA ARG A 61 -14.12 7.70 7.82
C ARG A 61 -15.58 8.11 7.94
N LYS A 62 -16.41 7.77 6.95
CA LYS A 62 -17.88 8.05 6.99
C LYS A 62 -18.56 7.32 8.15
N GLN A 63 -18.06 6.16 8.55
CA GLN A 63 -18.59 5.42 9.70
C GLN A 63 -17.98 5.85 11.04
N ASN A 64 -17.22 6.96 11.10
CA ASN A 64 -16.49 7.44 12.28
C ASN A 64 -15.54 6.40 12.89
N VAL A 65 -15.05 5.49 12.08
CA VAL A 65 -14.05 4.53 12.51
C VAL A 65 -12.68 5.17 12.35
N TYR A 66 -12.12 5.61 13.49
CA TYR A 66 -10.72 5.99 13.55
C TYR A 66 -9.88 4.72 13.44
N LEU A 67 -9.13 4.58 12.34
CA LEU A 67 -8.01 3.64 12.32
C LEU A 67 -7.04 4.09 13.40
N PRO A 68 -6.63 3.21 14.33
CA PRO A 68 -5.56 3.56 15.24
C PRO A 68 -4.37 4.05 14.40
N LEU A 69 -3.82 5.20 14.74
CA LEU A 69 -2.58 5.74 14.19
C LEU A 69 -1.40 4.83 14.60
N GLU A 70 -1.44 3.59 14.15
CA GLU A 70 -0.28 2.73 14.21
C GLU A 70 0.62 3.04 13.00
N ASP A 71 1.30 4.16 13.07
CA ASP A 71 2.43 4.53 12.24
C ASP A 71 2.23 5.78 11.40
N ASP A 72 2.77 6.90 11.88
CA ASP A 72 3.08 8.10 11.06
C ASP A 72 3.93 7.73 9.82
N THR A 73 4.68 6.64 9.90
CA THR A 73 5.47 6.08 8.80
C THR A 73 4.61 5.50 7.68
N LEU A 74 3.42 4.98 7.98
CA LEU A 74 2.46 4.50 6.98
C LEU A 74 1.90 5.65 6.13
N ILE A 75 1.58 6.77 6.77
CA ILE A 75 1.06 7.96 6.09
C ILE A 75 2.12 8.53 5.14
N THR A 76 3.39 8.52 5.54
CA THR A 76 4.49 9.01 4.72
C THR A 76 4.72 8.14 3.49
N LEU A 77 4.60 6.81 3.62
CA LEU A 77 4.75 5.90 2.48
C LEU A 77 3.51 5.84 1.60
N ASP A 78 2.30 5.98 2.14
CA ASP A 78 1.09 6.14 1.34
C ASP A 78 1.13 7.44 0.53
N ARG A 79 1.64 8.54 1.09
CA ARG A 79 1.88 9.79 0.36
C ARG A 79 2.97 9.65 -0.71
N LEU A 80 4.05 8.94 -0.41
CA LEU A 80 5.07 8.59 -1.39
C LEU A 80 4.49 7.74 -2.52
N TRP A 81 3.64 6.77 -2.18
CA TRP A 81 2.95 5.91 -3.15
C TRP A 81 1.98 6.71 -4.03
N GLU A 82 1.28 7.70 -3.48
CA GLU A 82 0.41 8.63 -4.22
C GLU A 82 1.20 9.58 -5.14
N GLN A 83 2.39 10.02 -4.72
CA GLN A 83 3.29 10.88 -5.51
C GLN A 83 4.07 10.11 -6.59
N MET A 84 4.11 8.78 -6.51
CA MET A 84 4.92 7.91 -7.35
C MET A 84 4.29 7.52 -8.68
N MET A 85 3.36 8.30 -9.23
CA MET A 85 2.79 8.10 -10.56
C MET A 85 3.79 8.47 -11.69
N GLU A 86 5.00 8.90 -11.39
CA GLU A 86 6.04 9.20 -12.35
C GLU A 86 6.92 7.96 -12.62
N LYS A 87 7.08 7.64 -13.91
CA LYS A 87 7.82 6.45 -14.40
C LYS A 87 9.20 6.24 -13.77
N GLU A 88 9.95 7.33 -13.57
CA GLU A 88 11.31 7.27 -13.03
C GLU A 88 11.34 6.87 -11.56
N ARG A 89 10.38 7.32 -10.77
CA ARG A 89 10.26 6.98 -9.35
C ARG A 89 9.85 5.52 -9.15
N CYS A 90 8.91 5.02 -9.96
CA CYS A 90 8.51 3.60 -9.93
C CYS A 90 9.68 2.66 -10.27
N ALA A 91 10.50 3.01 -11.25
CA ALA A 91 11.67 2.22 -11.63
C ALA A 91 12.72 2.17 -10.50
N ALA A 92 12.98 3.31 -9.84
CA ALA A 92 13.92 3.40 -8.73
C ALA A 92 13.47 2.57 -7.52
N ILE A 93 12.18 2.59 -7.20
CA ILE A 93 11.63 1.76 -6.12
C ILE A 93 11.67 0.28 -6.46
N ALA A 94 11.31 -0.09 -7.68
CA ALA A 94 11.43 -1.47 -8.13
C ALA A 94 12.88 -1.97 -8.03
N GLN A 95 13.84 -1.13 -8.35
CA GLN A 95 15.26 -1.43 -8.20
C GLN A 95 15.68 -1.53 -6.73
N ALA A 96 15.26 -0.59 -5.88
CA ALA A 96 15.52 -0.61 -4.45
C ALA A 96 14.89 -1.84 -3.78
N MET A 97 13.67 -2.21 -4.17
CA MET A 97 13.00 -3.42 -3.70
C MET A 97 13.76 -4.70 -4.05
N ARG A 98 14.44 -4.74 -5.20
CA ARG A 98 15.28 -5.90 -5.58
C ARG A 98 16.51 -6.07 -4.69
N ALA A 99 16.96 -5.02 -4.05
CA ALA A 99 18.08 -5.07 -3.09
C ALA A 99 17.69 -5.64 -1.73
N LEU A 100 16.40 -5.73 -1.43
CA LEU A 100 15.92 -6.36 -0.21
C LEU A 100 15.98 -7.89 -0.32
N PRO A 101 16.22 -8.61 0.80
CA PRO A 101 16.08 -10.07 0.85
C PRO A 101 14.69 -10.53 0.39
N ASP A 102 14.58 -11.73 -0.17
CA ASP A 102 13.32 -12.25 -0.71
C ASP A 102 12.19 -12.29 0.30
N GLU A 103 12.51 -12.68 1.55
CA GLU A 103 11.52 -12.68 2.65
C GLU A 103 11.02 -11.28 3.00
N ASP A 104 11.88 -10.27 2.96
CA ASP A 104 11.51 -8.89 3.23
C ASP A 104 10.66 -8.33 2.10
N ARG A 105 10.97 -8.67 0.83
CA ARG A 105 10.11 -8.31 -0.32
C ARG A 105 8.72 -8.92 -0.21
N GLU A 106 8.59 -10.16 0.22
CA GLU A 106 7.31 -10.81 0.45
C GLU A 106 6.50 -10.09 1.54
N ILE A 107 7.15 -9.70 2.65
CA ILE A 107 6.54 -8.91 3.72
C ILE A 107 6.04 -7.56 3.19
N PHE A 108 6.86 -6.86 2.41
CA PHE A 108 6.49 -5.58 1.79
C PHE A 108 5.32 -5.73 0.83
N TYR A 109 5.35 -6.74 -0.05
CA TYR A 109 4.25 -7.03 -0.95
C TYR A 109 2.94 -7.27 -0.21
N ARG A 110 2.95 -8.10 0.83
CA ARG A 110 1.76 -8.39 1.63
C ARG A 110 1.24 -7.17 2.36
N PHE A 111 2.15 -6.37 2.91
CA PHE A 111 1.79 -5.19 3.68
C PHE A 111 1.25 -4.06 2.79
N TYR A 112 1.97 -3.70 1.72
CA TYR A 112 1.63 -2.56 0.87
C TYR A 112 0.66 -2.90 -0.27
N ASP A 113 0.85 -4.02 -0.91
CA ASP A 113 0.04 -4.40 -2.08
C ASP A 113 -1.28 -5.06 -1.66
N LEU A 114 -1.22 -6.00 -0.72
CA LEU A 114 -2.39 -6.72 -0.21
C LEU A 114 -3.03 -6.06 1.01
N SER A 115 -2.43 -5.02 1.58
CA SER A 115 -2.88 -4.32 2.79
C SER A 115 -3.10 -5.24 4.01
N GLN A 116 -2.28 -6.29 4.13
CA GLN A 116 -2.29 -7.14 5.31
C GLN A 116 -1.69 -6.42 6.52
N THR A 117 -2.19 -6.73 7.72
CA THR A 117 -1.58 -6.26 8.97
C THR A 117 -0.32 -7.05 9.28
N ALA A 118 0.57 -6.50 10.13
CA ALA A 118 1.76 -7.22 10.59
C ALA A 118 1.40 -8.55 11.29
N ALA A 119 0.27 -8.61 11.99
CA ALA A 119 -0.22 -9.83 12.62
C ALA A 119 -0.64 -10.90 11.60
N GLN A 120 -1.38 -10.51 10.56
CA GLN A 120 -1.78 -11.42 9.48
C GLN A 120 -0.57 -11.94 8.70
N ILE A 121 0.40 -11.08 8.40
CA ILE A 121 1.65 -11.48 7.74
C ILE A 121 2.44 -12.45 8.62
N ALA A 122 2.51 -12.20 9.92
CA ALA A 122 3.20 -13.05 10.88
C ALA A 122 2.57 -14.44 10.94
N GLU A 123 1.24 -14.52 10.95
CA GLU A 123 0.49 -15.77 10.91
C GLU A 123 0.78 -16.54 9.62
N ASP A 124 0.64 -15.90 8.47
CA ASP A 124 0.84 -16.51 7.13
C ASP A 124 2.28 -17.02 6.92
N LEU A 125 3.26 -16.28 7.41
CA LEU A 125 4.69 -16.58 7.23
C LEU A 125 5.30 -17.34 8.41
N HIS A 126 4.51 -17.72 9.42
CA HIS A 126 4.97 -18.36 10.66
C HIS A 126 6.06 -17.58 11.39
N LEU A 127 5.91 -16.25 11.44
CA LEU A 127 6.80 -15.31 12.12
C LEU A 127 6.08 -14.67 13.32
N ASN A 128 6.86 -13.94 14.14
CA ASN A 128 6.29 -13.08 15.16
C ASN A 128 5.93 -11.70 14.56
N ALA A 129 4.83 -11.11 15.01
CA ALA A 129 4.41 -9.78 14.56
C ALA A 129 5.48 -8.70 14.82
N SER A 130 6.23 -8.81 15.91
CA SER A 130 7.37 -7.94 16.22
C SER A 130 8.50 -8.07 15.18
N THR A 131 8.75 -9.30 14.71
CA THR A 131 9.73 -9.57 13.64
C THR A 131 9.29 -8.92 12.33
N VAL A 132 8.00 -9.05 11.97
CA VAL A 132 7.45 -8.42 10.77
C VAL A 132 7.59 -6.90 10.84
N ARG A 133 7.23 -6.27 11.98
CA ARG A 133 7.38 -4.82 12.17
C ARG A 133 8.83 -4.37 12.07
N SER A 134 9.76 -5.11 12.69
CA SER A 134 11.19 -4.80 12.63
C SER A 134 11.76 -4.91 11.22
N ARG A 135 11.32 -5.90 10.45
CA ARG A 135 11.72 -6.07 9.04
C ARG A 135 11.15 -4.95 8.17
N LEU A 136 9.89 -4.58 8.36
CA LEU A 136 9.30 -3.42 7.68
C LEU A 136 10.04 -2.12 7.99
N MET A 137 10.37 -1.88 9.24
CA MET A 137 11.12 -0.69 9.66
C MET A 137 12.50 -0.62 9.02
N ARG A 138 13.26 -1.72 9.07
CA ARG A 138 14.60 -1.78 8.45
C ARG A 138 14.52 -1.64 6.93
N GLY A 139 13.59 -2.33 6.30
CA GLY A 139 13.40 -2.26 4.87
C GLY A 139 13.01 -0.87 4.39
N ARG A 140 12.16 -0.16 5.13
CA ARG A 140 11.82 1.24 4.84
C ARG A 140 13.05 2.15 4.88
N ARG A 141 13.90 1.98 5.89
CA ARG A 141 15.15 2.73 5.97
C ARG A 141 16.06 2.45 4.78
N THR A 142 16.22 1.17 4.40
CA THR A 142 17.01 0.79 3.24
C THR A 142 16.45 1.37 1.93
N LEU A 143 15.14 1.32 1.75
CA LEU A 143 14.46 1.91 0.58
C LEU A 143 14.65 3.43 0.54
N ARG A 144 14.47 4.11 1.68
CA ARG A 144 14.67 5.55 1.79
C ARG A 144 16.10 5.94 1.42
N GLU A 145 17.10 5.29 2.01
CA GLU A 145 18.52 5.55 1.71
C GLU A 145 18.85 5.32 0.21
N ALA A 146 18.26 4.29 -0.41
CA ALA A 146 18.44 4.02 -1.83
C ALA A 146 17.83 5.10 -2.72
N LEU A 147 16.65 5.61 -2.33
CA LEU A 147 15.96 6.68 -3.06
C LEU A 147 16.63 8.04 -2.87
N GLU A 148 17.14 8.34 -1.68
CA GLU A 148 17.92 9.56 -1.40
C GLU A 148 19.20 9.57 -2.23
N LYS A 149 19.93 8.46 -2.30
CA LYS A 149 21.12 8.31 -3.15
C LYS A 149 20.83 8.44 -4.65
N GLY A 150 19.62 8.06 -5.06
CA GLY A 150 19.13 8.22 -6.43
C GLY A 150 18.70 9.65 -6.80
N GLY A 151 18.79 10.62 -5.87
CA GLY A 151 18.37 12.00 -6.09
C GLY A 151 16.86 12.21 -6.17
N LEU A 152 16.06 11.26 -5.73
CA LEU A 152 14.59 11.30 -5.80
C LEU A 152 13.93 12.00 -4.61
N PHE A 153 14.69 12.27 -3.55
CA PHE A 153 14.26 13.08 -2.41
C PHE A 153 15.26 14.23 -2.20
N CYS A 154 14.75 15.44 -2.25
CA CYS A 154 15.43 16.59 -1.65
C CYS A 154 15.03 16.67 -0.18
N GLU A 155 15.96 17.04 0.70
CA GLU A 155 15.76 17.16 2.16
C GLU A 155 14.62 18.12 2.58
N ASN A 156 13.95 18.79 1.65
CA ASN A 156 12.92 19.80 1.91
C ASN A 156 11.48 19.26 1.90
N ASP A 157 11.25 17.99 1.63
CA ASP A 157 9.89 17.40 1.59
C ASP A 157 9.47 16.72 2.92
N VAL A 158 10.23 16.96 3.99
CA VAL A 158 9.89 16.55 5.35
C VAL A 158 9.44 17.76 6.14
N GLY A 159 8.24 18.18 5.82
CA GLY A 159 7.52 19.21 6.54
C GLY A 159 6.13 18.71 6.91
#